data_562cfcd98b00b386353c91d0928190ce
#
_entry.id   562cfcd98b00b386353c91d0928190ce
#
_cell.length_a   1.000
_cell.length_b   1.000
_cell.length_c   1.000
_cell.angle_alpha   90.00
_cell.angle_beta   90.00
_cell.angle_gamma   90.00
#
_symmetry.space_group_name_H-M   'P 1'
#
loop_
_entity.id
_entity.type
_entity.pdbx_description
1 polymer ?
#
loop_
_entity_poly.entity_id
_entity_poly.type
_entity_poly.pdbx_seq_one_letter_code
_entity_poly.pdbx_strand_id
1 'polypeptide(L)'
;MTIGQAISQPLSGHLSDIFGRRKGLLVCYILFAIGTLLCGLSTHLWTFLAGRIIQGLGTGSLASITSFIESDLVPLPKRALIEGIGNVAFGATLALGGIYGGAINEAIGWKWAFLIQVPILVVDALVVLLTLRIPNEKSKSEHTGSIDYIGCVLLLTSITFFQLGLNAGSNGSWNAPLPVSSIVISGVSFAAFIDYNLFHASNPVLPLRELMQRTIACSQLSYFFNSAASAGFLFYVPIYLQVLGSSPTSTGIRFIPYAVMFGLGSFSAGFLVKLTGRYYVVNVFIQASAVAGGIGLCTMDENTPNFGPYFYLVFLGVGIGGAYVTRLMGLLSSADNQKQAVIQAASWTISSTGFAVGVAASSAVFLKLSLMDLESVLGQQPEILSAIKQSFEVITSLEANEKKEVVEIYLKALRGVFYMSMGEMVVSALVSLCMENNVISDETDGKEDNKEGSGVSGGI
;
A
#
# COMPACT_ATOMS: atom_id res chain seq x y z
N MET A 1 -5.79 10.71 5.26
CA MET A 1 -4.40 10.53 4.75
C MET A 1 -4.41 9.77 3.43
N THR A 2 -4.99 8.59 3.35
CA THR A 2 -5.08 7.76 2.11
C THR A 2 -5.67 8.49 0.90
N ILE A 3 -6.72 9.31 1.10
CA ILE A 3 -7.28 10.17 0.04
C ILE A 3 -6.22 11.13 -0.51
N GLY A 4 -5.47 11.82 0.37
CA GLY A 4 -4.39 12.71 -0.05
C GLY A 4 -3.28 11.98 -0.82
N GLN A 5 -2.90 10.78 -0.38
CA GLN A 5 -1.92 9.95 -1.09
C GLN A 5 -2.41 9.55 -2.48
N ALA A 6 -3.64 9.03 -2.58
CA ALA A 6 -4.21 8.60 -3.85
C ALA A 6 -4.36 9.76 -4.87
N ILE A 7 -4.60 10.97 -4.39
CA ILE A 7 -4.65 12.19 -5.22
C ILE A 7 -3.25 12.56 -5.74
N SER A 8 -2.24 12.54 -4.89
CA SER A 8 -0.92 13.04 -5.22
C SER A 8 -0.06 12.08 -6.06
N GLN A 9 -0.27 10.78 -5.91
CA GLN A 9 0.51 9.75 -6.59
C GLN A 9 0.50 9.88 -8.13
N PRO A 10 -0.64 9.92 -8.83
CA PRO A 10 -0.65 10.03 -10.29
C PRO A 10 -0.14 11.39 -10.79
N LEU A 11 -0.32 12.45 -10.01
CA LEU A 11 0.17 13.79 -10.37
C LEU A 11 1.67 13.93 -10.24
N SER A 12 2.28 13.21 -9.31
CA SER A 12 3.70 13.33 -8.96
C SER A 12 4.63 13.03 -10.14
N GLY A 13 4.25 12.12 -11.03
CA GLY A 13 4.98 11.78 -12.24
C GLY A 13 5.17 13.03 -13.12
N HIS A 14 4.07 13.60 -13.59
CA HIS A 14 4.09 14.76 -14.47
C HIS A 14 4.71 16.00 -13.82
N LEU A 15 4.37 16.27 -12.56
CA LEU A 15 4.95 17.43 -11.84
C LEU A 15 6.46 17.30 -11.67
N SER A 16 6.96 16.10 -11.37
CA SER A 16 8.38 15.88 -11.20
C SER A 16 9.15 15.89 -12.52
N ASP A 17 8.52 15.56 -13.63
CA ASP A 17 9.10 15.67 -14.98
C ASP A 17 9.25 17.16 -15.38
N ILE A 18 8.28 18.00 -15.06
CA ILE A 18 8.30 19.43 -15.40
C ILE A 18 9.23 20.23 -14.49
N PHE A 19 9.08 20.08 -13.18
CA PHE A 19 9.82 20.89 -12.19
C PHE A 19 11.18 20.29 -11.81
N GLY A 20 11.44 19.06 -12.19
CA GLY A 20 12.62 18.28 -11.82
C GLY A 20 12.44 17.49 -10.53
N ARG A 21 13.04 16.29 -10.47
CA ARG A 21 12.90 15.31 -9.36
C ARG A 21 13.25 15.90 -7.99
N ARG A 22 14.37 16.64 -7.91
CA ARG A 22 14.86 17.26 -6.66
C ARG A 22 13.89 18.28 -6.09
N LYS A 23 13.37 19.19 -6.92
CA LYS A 23 12.40 20.20 -6.49
C LYS A 23 11.08 19.54 -6.07
N GLY A 24 10.64 18.55 -6.83
CA GLY A 24 9.45 17.75 -6.50
C GLY A 24 9.56 17.13 -5.11
N LEU A 25 10.69 16.47 -4.78
CA LEU A 25 10.94 15.91 -3.45
C LEU A 25 10.88 16.96 -2.34
N LEU A 26 11.52 18.11 -2.53
CA LEU A 26 11.52 19.18 -1.52
C LEU A 26 10.11 19.70 -1.23
N VAL A 27 9.28 19.88 -2.27
CA VAL A 27 7.86 20.24 -2.10
C VAL A 27 7.11 19.17 -1.30
N CYS A 28 7.37 17.89 -1.57
CA CYS A 28 6.77 16.79 -0.82
C CYS A 28 7.14 16.82 0.66
N TYR A 29 8.42 17.03 1.00
CA TYR A 29 8.85 17.18 2.39
C TYR A 29 8.21 18.39 3.08
N ILE A 30 8.09 19.53 2.38
CA ILE A 30 7.41 20.72 2.92
C ILE A 30 5.94 20.42 3.21
N LEU A 31 5.22 19.83 2.27
CA LEU A 31 3.81 19.44 2.48
C LEU A 31 3.66 18.44 3.63
N PHE A 32 4.55 17.45 3.68
CA PHE A 32 4.54 16.46 4.75
C PHE A 32 4.80 17.11 6.11
N ALA A 33 5.80 18.00 6.22
CA ALA A 33 6.13 18.71 7.46
C ALA A 33 4.98 19.62 7.91
N ILE A 34 4.39 20.41 7.00
CA ILE A 34 3.24 21.27 7.30
C ILE A 34 2.05 20.45 7.78
N GLY A 35 1.69 19.37 7.07
CA GLY A 35 0.59 18.50 7.45
C GLY A 35 0.81 17.85 8.83
N THR A 36 2.04 17.40 9.10
CA THR A 36 2.42 16.79 10.38
C THR A 36 2.38 17.82 11.53
N LEU A 37 2.86 19.04 11.27
CA LEU A 37 2.80 20.14 12.23
C LEU A 37 1.35 20.52 12.56
N LEU A 38 0.48 20.63 11.55
CA LEU A 38 -0.94 20.91 11.75
C LEU A 38 -1.61 19.81 12.59
N CYS A 39 -1.26 18.52 12.37
CA CYS A 39 -1.78 17.43 13.19
C CYS A 39 -1.35 17.56 14.65
N GLY A 40 -0.06 17.83 14.91
CA GLY A 40 0.48 17.97 16.27
C GLY A 40 -0.04 19.20 17.03
N LEU A 41 -0.29 20.31 16.34
CA LEU A 41 -0.83 21.54 16.94
C LEU A 41 -2.36 21.62 16.94
N SER A 42 -3.06 20.61 16.39
CA SER A 42 -4.51 20.64 16.25
C SER A 42 -5.22 20.68 17.61
N THR A 43 -6.22 21.55 17.70
CA THR A 43 -7.18 21.61 18.83
C THR A 43 -8.58 21.19 18.43
N HIS A 44 -8.87 21.19 17.13
CA HIS A 44 -10.17 20.85 16.57
C HIS A 44 -10.02 19.71 15.54
N LEU A 45 -11.05 18.87 15.45
CA LEU A 45 -11.10 17.74 14.51
C LEU A 45 -10.85 18.18 13.06
N TRP A 46 -11.43 19.28 12.63
CA TRP A 46 -11.28 19.77 11.25
C TRP A 46 -9.84 20.17 10.91
N THR A 47 -9.12 20.79 11.85
CA THR A 47 -7.69 21.12 11.69
C THR A 47 -6.85 19.85 11.58
N PHE A 48 -7.15 18.85 12.41
CA PHE A 48 -6.48 17.55 12.33
C PHE A 48 -6.73 16.86 10.98
N LEU A 49 -7.99 16.82 10.51
CA LEU A 49 -8.33 16.23 9.22
C LEU A 49 -7.66 16.95 8.05
N ALA A 50 -7.65 18.28 8.06
CA ALA A 50 -6.93 19.08 7.05
C ALA A 50 -5.44 18.77 7.06
N GLY A 51 -4.82 18.71 8.25
CA GLY A 51 -3.42 18.29 8.41
C GLY A 51 -3.14 16.91 7.84
N ARG A 52 -4.04 15.94 8.07
CA ARG A 52 -3.93 14.57 7.52
C ARG A 52 -4.05 14.50 6.00
N ILE A 53 -4.87 15.37 5.39
CA ILE A 53 -4.96 15.47 3.92
C ILE A 53 -3.66 16.04 3.35
N ILE A 54 -3.16 17.17 3.88
CA ILE A 54 -1.92 17.80 3.45
C ILE A 54 -0.72 16.85 3.64
N GLN A 55 -0.66 16.16 4.79
CA GLN A 55 0.33 15.11 5.05
C GLN A 55 0.28 14.00 3.99
N GLY A 56 -0.94 13.58 3.63
CA GLY A 56 -1.17 12.56 2.59
C GLY A 56 -0.66 13.01 1.21
N LEU A 57 -0.89 14.27 0.82
CA LEU A 57 -0.38 14.84 -0.43
C LEU A 57 1.15 14.77 -0.49
N GLY A 58 1.83 15.11 0.61
CA GLY A 58 3.28 15.02 0.71
C GLY A 58 3.79 13.57 0.61
N THR A 59 3.26 12.66 1.43
CA THR A 59 3.75 11.27 1.49
C THR A 59 3.48 10.46 0.24
N GLY A 60 2.34 10.66 -0.42
CA GLY A 60 2.00 9.94 -1.66
C GLY A 60 2.94 10.30 -2.81
N SER A 61 3.17 11.59 -3.03
CA SER A 61 4.11 12.07 -4.04
C SER A 61 5.56 11.69 -3.71
N LEU A 62 5.95 11.69 -2.43
CA LEU A 62 7.30 11.33 -1.99
C LEU A 62 7.64 9.90 -2.39
N ALA A 63 6.76 8.94 -2.14
CA ALA A 63 6.95 7.55 -2.51
C ALA A 63 7.14 7.39 -4.04
N SER A 64 6.27 8.04 -4.83
CA SER A 64 6.36 7.97 -6.29
C SER A 64 7.64 8.60 -6.85
N ILE A 65 8.01 9.80 -6.39
CA ILE A 65 9.20 10.51 -6.87
C ILE A 65 10.48 9.75 -6.49
N THR A 66 10.53 9.15 -5.29
CA THR A 66 11.67 8.30 -4.88
C THR A 66 11.83 7.12 -5.82
N SER A 67 10.74 6.44 -6.18
CA SER A 67 10.76 5.34 -7.15
C SER A 67 11.22 5.80 -8.55
N PHE A 68 10.87 7.03 -8.96
CA PHE A 68 11.35 7.58 -10.25
C PHE A 68 12.85 7.85 -10.22
N ILE A 69 13.37 8.44 -9.12
CA ILE A 69 14.81 8.68 -8.94
C ILE A 69 15.57 7.36 -8.97
N GLU A 70 15.05 6.33 -8.30
CA GLU A 70 15.60 5.00 -8.33
C GLU A 70 15.63 4.44 -9.77
N SER A 71 14.53 4.60 -10.52
CA SER A 71 14.45 4.20 -11.92
C SER A 71 15.42 4.96 -12.82
N ASP A 72 15.69 6.24 -12.52
CA ASP A 72 16.60 7.09 -13.30
C ASP A 72 18.08 6.79 -13.01
N LEU A 73 18.41 6.40 -11.77
CA LEU A 73 19.81 6.22 -11.31
C LEU A 73 20.28 4.76 -11.34
N VAL A 74 19.36 3.79 -11.28
CA VAL A 74 19.70 2.37 -11.07
C VAL A 74 19.32 1.54 -12.30
N PRO A 75 20.26 0.77 -12.87
CA PRO A 75 19.97 -0.20 -13.93
C PRO A 75 18.95 -1.26 -13.48
N LEU A 76 18.09 -1.69 -14.40
CA LEU A 76 16.98 -2.62 -14.12
C LEU A 76 17.36 -3.87 -13.32
N PRO A 77 18.48 -4.57 -13.58
CA PRO A 77 18.88 -5.76 -12.82
C PRO A 77 19.20 -5.50 -11.34
N LYS A 78 19.60 -4.26 -11.00
CA LYS A 78 19.94 -3.88 -9.62
C LYS A 78 18.74 -3.28 -8.86
N ARG A 79 17.68 -2.85 -9.56
CA ARG A 79 16.50 -2.23 -8.96
C ARG A 79 15.78 -3.18 -7.99
N ALA A 80 15.69 -4.47 -8.34
CA ALA A 80 15.10 -5.48 -7.46
C ALA A 80 15.75 -5.52 -6.07
N LEU A 81 17.07 -5.42 -6.02
CA LEU A 81 17.81 -5.43 -4.74
C LEU A 81 17.62 -4.13 -3.96
N ILE A 82 17.64 -2.98 -4.64
CA ILE A 82 17.47 -1.67 -3.97
C ILE A 82 16.06 -1.52 -3.43
N GLU A 83 15.04 -1.90 -4.20
CA GLU A 83 13.66 -1.96 -3.73
C GLU A 83 13.52 -2.88 -2.52
N GLY A 84 14.21 -4.04 -2.54
CA GLY A 84 14.27 -4.94 -1.40
C GLY A 84 14.85 -4.29 -0.14
N ILE A 85 15.93 -3.52 -0.28
CA ILE A 85 16.54 -2.76 0.82
C ILE A 85 15.58 -1.67 1.33
N GLY A 86 14.94 -0.93 0.44
CA GLY A 86 13.93 0.08 0.79
C GLY A 86 12.78 -0.53 1.60
N ASN A 87 12.32 -1.70 1.21
CA ASN A 87 11.27 -2.42 1.91
C ASN A 87 11.72 -2.99 3.27
N VAL A 88 13.02 -3.24 3.51
CA VAL A 88 13.54 -3.52 4.87
C VAL A 88 13.33 -2.32 5.78
N ALA A 89 13.65 -1.11 5.31
CA ALA A 89 13.41 0.12 6.07
C ALA A 89 11.91 0.33 6.33
N PHE A 90 11.05 0.06 5.34
CA PHE A 90 9.61 0.11 5.51
C PHE A 90 9.11 -0.91 6.55
N GLY A 91 9.60 -2.15 6.52
CA GLY A 91 9.30 -3.18 7.53
C GLY A 91 9.73 -2.75 8.93
N ALA A 92 10.93 -2.16 9.07
CA ALA A 92 11.38 -1.61 10.34
C ALA A 92 10.44 -0.51 10.87
N THR A 93 9.95 0.35 9.98
CA THR A 93 8.96 1.39 10.33
C THR A 93 7.64 0.80 10.80
N LEU A 94 7.16 -0.28 10.16
CA LEU A 94 5.95 -0.99 10.61
C LEU A 94 6.14 -1.62 12.00
N ALA A 95 7.31 -2.21 12.29
CA ALA A 95 7.61 -2.80 13.58
C ALA A 95 7.67 -1.73 14.69
N LEU A 96 8.35 -0.63 14.42
CA LEU A 96 8.58 0.42 15.41
C LEU A 96 7.38 1.35 15.60
N GLY A 97 6.52 1.50 14.59
CA GLY A 97 5.42 2.48 14.57
C GLY A 97 4.42 2.29 15.71
N GLY A 98 4.03 1.05 16.00
CA GLY A 98 3.14 0.71 17.11
C GLY A 98 3.75 1.01 18.48
N ILE A 99 5.02 0.63 18.67
CA ILE A 99 5.77 0.87 19.91
C ILE A 99 6.00 2.36 20.12
N TYR A 100 6.45 3.07 19.08
CA TYR A 100 6.67 4.52 19.09
C TYR A 100 5.40 5.27 19.44
N GLY A 101 4.29 4.96 18.74
CA GLY A 101 3.01 5.65 18.97
C GLY A 101 2.44 5.40 20.37
N GLY A 102 2.51 4.16 20.87
CA GLY A 102 2.05 3.79 22.21
C GLY A 102 2.88 4.44 23.30
N ALA A 103 4.20 4.28 23.25
CA ALA A 103 5.13 4.80 24.27
C ALA A 103 5.07 6.34 24.38
N ILE A 104 5.02 7.05 23.23
CA ILE A 104 4.91 8.52 23.28
C ILE A 104 3.55 8.98 23.77
N ASN A 105 2.48 8.29 23.37
CA ASN A 105 1.14 8.63 23.84
C ASN A 105 1.02 8.47 25.37
N GLU A 106 1.58 7.41 25.92
CA GLU A 106 1.59 7.16 27.37
C GLU A 106 2.48 8.16 28.13
N ALA A 107 3.66 8.53 27.57
CA ALA A 107 4.63 9.37 28.26
C ALA A 107 4.28 10.88 28.20
N ILE A 108 3.92 11.40 27.06
CA ILE A 108 3.81 12.85 26.80
C ILE A 108 2.58 13.24 25.96
N GLY A 109 1.76 12.26 25.56
CA GLY A 109 0.53 12.46 24.79
C GLY A 109 0.72 12.38 23.27
N TRP A 110 -0.38 12.00 22.58
CA TRP A 110 -0.40 11.66 21.15
C TRP A 110 0.06 12.78 20.21
N LYS A 111 -0.09 14.04 20.59
CA LYS A 111 0.35 15.19 19.78
C LYS A 111 1.85 15.18 19.53
N TRP A 112 2.62 14.77 20.51
CA TRP A 112 4.07 14.68 20.42
C TRP A 112 4.54 13.60 19.44
N ALA A 113 3.73 12.57 19.21
CA ALA A 113 4.04 11.58 18.19
C ALA A 113 4.11 12.20 16.77
N PHE A 114 3.39 13.29 16.52
CA PHE A 114 3.51 14.07 15.28
C PHE A 114 4.63 15.10 15.35
N LEU A 115 4.72 15.86 16.44
CA LEU A 115 5.68 16.98 16.54
C LEU A 115 7.13 16.52 16.48
N ILE A 116 7.48 15.36 17.05
CA ILE A 116 8.84 14.79 17.00
C ILE A 116 9.27 14.44 15.56
N GLN A 117 8.33 14.15 14.68
CA GLN A 117 8.64 13.85 13.27
C GLN A 117 9.07 15.10 12.49
N VAL A 118 8.61 16.29 12.88
CA VAL A 118 8.89 17.53 12.12
C VAL A 118 10.39 17.85 12.02
N PRO A 119 11.19 17.84 13.11
CA PRO A 119 12.63 18.01 13.01
C PRO A 119 13.32 16.99 12.09
N ILE A 120 12.87 15.74 12.13
CA ILE A 120 13.42 14.67 11.29
C ILE A 120 13.16 14.97 9.82
N LEU A 121 11.93 15.38 9.47
CA LEU A 121 11.56 15.76 8.11
C LEU A 121 12.36 16.96 7.58
N VAL A 122 12.68 17.92 8.46
CA VAL A 122 13.53 19.06 8.10
C VAL A 122 14.95 18.59 7.81
N VAL A 123 15.51 17.68 8.64
CA VAL A 123 16.84 17.11 8.40
C VAL A 123 16.85 16.33 7.08
N ASP A 124 15.85 15.50 6.80
CA ASP A 124 15.74 14.75 5.54
C ASP A 124 15.68 15.70 4.33
N ALA A 125 14.87 16.77 4.42
CA ALA A 125 14.79 17.77 3.37
C ALA A 125 16.14 18.48 3.14
N LEU A 126 16.90 18.77 4.20
CA LEU A 126 18.23 19.35 4.11
C LEU A 126 19.24 18.37 3.49
N VAL A 127 19.18 17.10 3.87
CA VAL A 127 20.03 16.05 3.25
C VAL A 127 19.74 15.97 1.75
N VAL A 128 18.48 15.93 1.33
CA VAL A 128 18.11 15.94 -0.10
C VAL A 128 18.62 17.22 -0.79
N LEU A 129 18.46 18.37 -0.13
CA LEU A 129 18.93 19.65 -0.66
C LEU A 129 20.45 19.71 -0.85
N LEU A 130 21.23 19.08 0.01
CA LEU A 130 22.69 19.14 -0.04
C LEU A 130 23.31 18.04 -0.89
N THR A 131 22.74 16.83 -0.89
CA THR A 131 23.36 15.63 -1.49
C THR A 131 22.78 15.27 -2.84
N LEU A 132 21.47 15.46 -3.08
CA LEU A 132 20.84 14.99 -4.31
C LEU A 132 21.17 15.92 -5.48
N ARG A 133 22.03 15.43 -6.35
CA ARG A 133 22.40 16.09 -7.61
C ARG A 133 22.02 15.16 -8.76
N ILE A 134 20.86 15.41 -9.37
CA ILE A 134 20.42 14.68 -10.56
C ILE A 134 20.82 15.52 -11.78
N PRO A 135 21.59 14.96 -12.72
CA PRO A 135 21.93 15.67 -13.95
C PRO A 135 20.66 16.05 -14.70
N ASN A 136 20.54 17.33 -15.05
CA ASN A 136 19.35 17.91 -15.72
C ASN A 136 19.17 17.44 -17.19
N GLU A 137 19.97 16.50 -17.68
CA GLU A 137 19.97 16.11 -19.08
C GLU A 137 18.66 15.48 -19.57
N LYS A 138 17.88 14.86 -18.69
CA LYS A 138 16.58 14.30 -19.06
C LYS A 138 15.39 15.26 -18.93
N SER A 139 15.57 16.42 -18.30
CA SER A 139 14.57 17.49 -18.22
C SER A 139 14.41 18.28 -19.54
N LYS A 140 15.27 18.00 -20.52
CA LYS A 140 15.19 18.54 -21.89
C LYS A 140 14.62 17.53 -22.89
N SER A 141 13.95 16.50 -22.45
CA SER A 141 13.10 15.71 -23.34
C SER A 141 12.04 16.63 -23.91
N GLU A 142 11.95 16.67 -25.20
CA GLU A 142 11.08 17.49 -26.08
C GLU A 142 9.57 17.35 -25.83
N HIS A 143 9.17 16.85 -24.68
CA HIS A 143 7.78 16.73 -24.24
C HIS A 143 7.38 17.95 -23.40
N THR A 144 7.43 19.14 -24.01
CA THR A 144 6.56 20.25 -23.65
C THR A 144 5.10 19.93 -24.06
N GLY A 145 4.67 18.71 -23.82
CA GLY A 145 3.29 18.31 -23.91
C GLY A 145 2.50 19.03 -22.81
N SER A 146 1.44 19.71 -23.20
CA SER A 146 0.49 20.31 -22.25
C SER A 146 0.06 19.25 -21.22
N ILE A 147 0.07 19.65 -19.94
CA ILE A 147 -0.46 18.79 -18.85
C ILE A 147 -1.91 18.45 -19.20
N ASP A 148 -2.26 17.19 -19.07
CA ASP A 148 -3.64 16.71 -19.23
C ASP A 148 -4.46 17.09 -17.99
N TYR A 149 -4.87 18.36 -17.89
CA TYR A 149 -5.65 18.86 -16.77
C TYR A 149 -7.02 18.16 -16.66
N ILE A 150 -7.65 17.84 -17.78
CA ILE A 150 -8.98 17.22 -17.80
C ILE A 150 -8.88 15.79 -17.29
N GLY A 151 -7.94 15.00 -17.81
CA GLY A 151 -7.69 13.64 -17.33
C GLY A 151 -7.31 13.62 -15.84
N CYS A 152 -6.46 14.57 -15.38
CA CYS A 152 -6.14 14.74 -13.98
C CYS A 152 -7.39 14.96 -13.12
N VAL A 153 -8.23 15.94 -13.48
CA VAL A 153 -9.43 16.27 -12.68
C VAL A 153 -10.42 15.09 -12.65
N LEU A 154 -10.66 14.45 -13.78
CA LEU A 154 -11.56 13.28 -13.85
C LEU A 154 -11.06 12.11 -13.00
N LEU A 155 -9.76 11.78 -13.10
CA LEU A 155 -9.14 10.72 -12.31
C LEU A 155 -9.18 11.03 -10.81
N LEU A 156 -8.80 12.25 -10.42
CA LEU A 156 -8.81 12.69 -9.01
C LEU A 156 -10.21 12.69 -8.43
N THR A 157 -11.19 13.19 -9.18
CA THR A 157 -12.59 13.16 -8.76
C THR A 157 -13.06 11.72 -8.56
N SER A 158 -12.78 10.85 -9.52
CA SER A 158 -13.14 9.44 -9.42
C SER A 158 -12.55 8.78 -8.16
N ILE A 159 -11.25 8.87 -7.95
CA ILE A 159 -10.57 8.24 -6.81
C ILE A 159 -11.06 8.83 -5.49
N THR A 160 -11.21 10.16 -5.40
CA THR A 160 -11.63 10.84 -4.17
C THR A 160 -13.04 10.43 -3.76
N PHE A 161 -13.98 10.50 -4.69
CA PHE A 161 -15.37 10.13 -4.42
C PHE A 161 -15.53 8.61 -4.20
N PHE A 162 -14.72 7.78 -4.84
CA PHE A 162 -14.69 6.35 -4.56
C PHE A 162 -14.29 6.07 -3.11
N GLN A 163 -13.19 6.63 -2.64
CA GLN A 163 -12.73 6.44 -1.27
C GLN A 163 -13.68 7.07 -0.24
N LEU A 164 -14.27 8.23 -0.56
CA LEU A 164 -15.28 8.86 0.29
C LEU A 164 -16.52 7.96 0.42
N GLY A 165 -17.01 7.42 -0.68
CA GLY A 165 -18.15 6.50 -0.71
C GLY A 165 -17.90 5.23 0.07
N LEU A 166 -16.71 4.60 -0.10
CA LEU A 166 -16.31 3.42 0.66
C LEU A 166 -16.24 3.71 2.17
N ASN A 167 -15.59 4.81 2.55
CA ASN A 167 -15.45 5.19 3.96
C ASN A 167 -16.81 5.51 4.61
N ALA A 168 -17.67 6.26 3.92
CA ALA A 168 -19.00 6.60 4.43
C ALA A 168 -19.92 5.36 4.52
N GLY A 169 -19.81 4.44 3.55
CA GLY A 169 -20.58 3.20 3.55
C GLY A 169 -20.14 2.22 4.65
N SER A 170 -18.83 2.07 4.85
CA SER A 170 -18.28 1.15 5.86
C SER A 170 -18.50 1.62 7.30
N ASN A 171 -18.55 2.94 7.56
CA ASN A 171 -18.78 3.50 8.88
C ASN A 171 -20.25 3.83 9.18
N GLY A 172 -21.14 3.69 8.19
CA GLY A 172 -22.55 4.01 8.30
C GLY A 172 -23.44 3.01 7.56
N SER A 173 -24.45 3.54 6.87
CA SER A 173 -25.34 2.73 6.04
C SER A 173 -24.97 2.88 4.55
N TRP A 174 -24.79 1.77 3.85
CA TRP A 174 -24.54 1.76 2.41
C TRP A 174 -25.68 2.36 1.58
N ASN A 175 -26.90 2.39 2.13
CA ASN A 175 -28.08 2.99 1.49
C ASN A 175 -28.23 4.48 1.78
N ALA A 176 -27.33 5.08 2.57
CA ALA A 176 -27.37 6.52 2.86
C ALA A 176 -27.06 7.35 1.59
N PRO A 177 -27.59 8.58 1.48
CA PRO A 177 -27.38 9.41 0.31
C PRO A 177 -25.90 9.69 0.00
N LEU A 178 -25.06 9.86 1.02
CA LEU A 178 -23.64 10.17 0.87
C LEU A 178 -22.83 9.06 0.21
N PRO A 179 -22.84 7.78 0.69
CA PRO A 179 -22.15 6.69 0.00
C PRO A 179 -22.63 6.48 -1.43
N VAL A 180 -23.96 6.44 -1.63
CA VAL A 180 -24.55 6.19 -2.95
C VAL A 180 -24.17 7.29 -3.94
N SER A 181 -24.35 8.56 -3.59
CA SER A 181 -24.00 9.68 -4.47
C SER A 181 -22.50 9.72 -4.76
N SER A 182 -21.66 9.44 -3.76
CA SER A 182 -20.20 9.40 -3.94
C SER A 182 -19.78 8.29 -4.91
N ILE A 183 -20.32 7.09 -4.77
CA ILE A 183 -20.01 5.97 -5.68
C ILE A 183 -20.50 6.26 -7.10
N VAL A 184 -21.69 6.85 -7.26
CA VAL A 184 -22.21 7.24 -8.58
C VAL A 184 -21.33 8.30 -9.24
N ILE A 185 -20.96 9.37 -8.51
CA ILE A 185 -20.05 10.42 -9.02
C ILE A 185 -18.71 9.80 -9.42
N SER A 186 -18.17 8.91 -8.59
CA SER A 186 -16.93 8.18 -8.90
C SER A 186 -17.05 7.39 -10.20
N GLY A 187 -18.10 6.60 -10.36
CA GLY A 187 -18.33 5.77 -11.54
C GLY A 187 -18.47 6.59 -12.82
N VAL A 188 -19.25 7.68 -12.77
CA VAL A 188 -19.42 8.60 -13.91
C VAL A 188 -18.11 9.28 -14.27
N SER A 189 -17.37 9.79 -13.28
CA SER A 189 -16.07 10.43 -13.50
C SER A 189 -15.02 9.45 -14.04
N PHE A 190 -15.04 8.19 -13.59
CA PHE A 190 -14.14 7.17 -14.10
C PHE A 190 -14.46 6.75 -15.54
N ALA A 191 -15.73 6.60 -15.87
CA ALA A 191 -16.15 6.33 -17.24
C ALA A 191 -15.75 7.48 -18.19
N ALA A 192 -15.98 8.73 -17.77
CA ALA A 192 -15.55 9.91 -18.52
C ALA A 192 -14.01 9.98 -18.65
N PHE A 193 -13.26 9.59 -17.61
CA PHE A 193 -11.81 9.51 -17.66
C PHE A 193 -11.33 8.48 -18.69
N ILE A 194 -11.94 7.29 -18.71
CA ILE A 194 -11.59 6.25 -19.71
C ILE A 194 -11.85 6.74 -21.12
N ASP A 195 -13.04 7.30 -21.38
CA ASP A 195 -13.42 7.82 -22.70
C ASP A 195 -12.46 8.92 -23.14
N TYR A 196 -12.25 9.91 -22.28
CA TYR A 196 -11.34 11.02 -22.56
C TYR A 196 -9.90 10.55 -22.82
N ASN A 197 -9.39 9.63 -22.00
CA ASN A 197 -8.02 9.12 -22.09
C ASN A 197 -7.78 8.32 -23.39
N LEU A 198 -8.77 7.51 -23.82
CA LEU A 198 -8.62 6.66 -25.00
C LEU A 198 -8.80 7.41 -26.33
N PHE A 199 -9.66 8.43 -26.36
CA PHE A 199 -10.09 9.06 -27.61
C PHE A 199 -9.69 10.52 -27.75
N HIS A 200 -9.40 11.26 -26.68
CA HIS A 200 -9.21 12.71 -26.72
C HIS A 200 -7.84 13.17 -26.21
N ALA A 201 -7.20 12.42 -25.29
CA ALA A 201 -5.95 12.83 -24.69
C ALA A 201 -4.75 12.57 -25.61
N SER A 202 -3.99 13.63 -25.96
CA SER A 202 -2.73 13.49 -26.72
C SER A 202 -1.59 12.97 -25.85
N ASN A 203 -1.50 13.42 -24.58
CA ASN A 203 -0.53 12.98 -23.59
C ASN A 203 -1.25 12.60 -22.30
N PRO A 204 -1.82 11.39 -22.23
CA PRO A 204 -2.65 10.97 -21.11
C PRO A 204 -1.87 10.86 -19.79
N VAL A 205 -2.52 11.25 -18.67
CA VAL A 205 -1.96 11.10 -17.31
C VAL A 205 -1.59 9.66 -16.99
N LEU A 206 -2.44 8.72 -17.44
CA LEU A 206 -2.19 7.28 -17.33
C LEU A 206 -2.26 6.65 -18.71
N PRO A 207 -1.22 5.94 -19.16
CA PRO A 207 -1.23 5.29 -20.46
C PRO A 207 -2.08 4.00 -20.41
N LEU A 208 -3.42 4.13 -20.49
CA LEU A 208 -4.34 3.00 -20.34
C LEU A 208 -4.05 1.86 -21.32
N ARG A 209 -3.63 2.18 -22.56
CA ARG A 209 -3.29 1.17 -23.56
C ARG A 209 -2.11 0.28 -23.11
N GLU A 210 -1.09 0.89 -22.46
CA GLU A 210 0.05 0.16 -21.91
C GLU A 210 -0.38 -0.64 -20.67
N LEU A 211 -1.22 -0.04 -19.81
CA LEU A 211 -1.73 -0.72 -18.62
C LEU A 211 -2.58 -1.96 -18.95
N MET A 212 -3.16 -2.03 -20.15
CA MET A 212 -3.90 -3.21 -20.62
C MET A 212 -3.02 -4.32 -21.19
N GLN A 213 -1.71 -4.13 -21.34
CA GLN A 213 -0.81 -5.21 -21.73
C GLN A 213 -0.83 -6.31 -20.68
N ARG A 214 -0.83 -7.59 -21.11
CA ARG A 214 -1.08 -8.75 -20.24
C ARG A 214 -0.28 -8.74 -18.96
N THR A 215 1.03 -8.65 -19.01
CA THR A 215 1.90 -8.72 -17.82
C THR A 215 1.69 -7.51 -16.91
N ILE A 216 1.57 -6.31 -17.50
CA ILE A 216 1.33 -5.09 -16.74
C ILE A 216 -0.04 -5.14 -16.06
N ALA A 217 -1.10 -5.52 -16.78
CA ALA A 217 -2.45 -5.64 -16.24
C ALA A 217 -2.52 -6.68 -15.11
N CYS A 218 -1.89 -7.84 -15.30
CA CYS A 218 -1.82 -8.87 -14.26
C CYS A 218 -1.04 -8.39 -13.03
N SER A 219 0.08 -7.67 -13.22
CA SER A 219 0.82 -7.08 -12.11
C SER A 219 -0.04 -6.08 -11.34
N GLN A 220 -0.74 -5.17 -12.03
CA GLN A 220 -1.60 -4.16 -11.43
C GLN A 220 -2.76 -4.78 -10.64
N LEU A 221 -3.44 -5.75 -11.25
CA LEU A 221 -4.56 -6.44 -10.60
C LEU A 221 -4.08 -7.26 -9.38
N SER A 222 -2.90 -7.88 -9.49
CA SER A 222 -2.27 -8.56 -8.35
C SER A 222 -1.87 -7.58 -7.25
N TYR A 223 -1.37 -6.36 -7.58
CA TYR A 223 -1.13 -5.30 -6.59
C TYR A 223 -2.41 -4.91 -5.85
N PHE A 224 -3.52 -4.72 -6.58
CA PHE A 224 -4.81 -4.37 -6.01
C PHE A 224 -5.28 -5.40 -4.97
N PHE A 225 -5.38 -6.66 -5.37
CA PHE A 225 -5.86 -7.73 -4.48
C PHE A 225 -4.92 -8.03 -3.32
N ASN A 226 -3.61 -7.97 -3.54
CA ASN A 226 -2.65 -8.14 -2.45
C ASN A 226 -2.75 -7.03 -1.41
N SER A 227 -2.94 -5.79 -1.85
CA SER A 227 -3.10 -4.65 -0.94
C SER A 227 -4.43 -4.72 -0.18
N ALA A 228 -5.50 -5.17 -0.84
CA ALA A 228 -6.78 -5.40 -0.19
C ALA A 228 -6.69 -6.49 0.89
N ALA A 229 -6.11 -7.64 0.57
CA ALA A 229 -5.85 -8.73 1.53
C ALA A 229 -4.97 -8.26 2.70
N SER A 230 -3.90 -7.50 2.40
CA SER A 230 -3.00 -6.96 3.42
C SER A 230 -3.71 -6.05 4.40
N ALA A 231 -4.67 -5.24 3.94
CA ALA A 231 -5.47 -4.38 4.80
C ALA A 231 -6.30 -5.19 5.81
N GLY A 232 -6.98 -6.24 5.36
CA GLY A 232 -7.75 -7.12 6.24
C GLY A 232 -6.88 -7.75 7.32
N PHE A 233 -5.75 -8.34 6.96
CA PHE A 233 -4.85 -8.96 7.94
C PHE A 233 -4.22 -7.92 8.88
N LEU A 234 -3.75 -6.78 8.36
CA LEU A 234 -3.05 -5.76 9.14
C LEU A 234 -3.94 -5.14 10.22
N PHE A 235 -5.22 -4.91 9.92
CA PHE A 235 -6.14 -4.30 10.87
C PHE A 235 -6.81 -5.31 11.79
N TYR A 236 -7.16 -6.49 11.31
CA TYR A 236 -8.02 -7.40 12.06
C TYR A 236 -7.28 -8.49 12.85
N VAL A 237 -6.01 -8.82 12.51
CA VAL A 237 -5.21 -9.71 13.37
C VAL A 237 -4.89 -9.06 14.72
N PRO A 238 -4.54 -7.76 14.84
CA PRO A 238 -4.43 -7.10 16.14
C PRO A 238 -5.72 -7.15 16.96
N ILE A 239 -6.87 -6.93 16.33
CA ILE A 239 -8.18 -7.01 17.00
C ILE A 239 -8.42 -8.43 17.51
N TYR A 240 -8.12 -9.45 16.71
CA TYR A 240 -8.23 -10.85 17.12
C TYR A 240 -7.42 -11.15 18.38
N LEU A 241 -6.16 -10.69 18.44
CA LEU A 241 -5.30 -10.89 19.59
C LEU A 241 -5.80 -10.13 20.85
N GLN A 242 -6.38 -8.94 20.67
CA GLN A 242 -6.95 -8.16 21.78
C GLN A 242 -8.25 -8.79 22.29
N VAL A 243 -9.10 -9.32 21.44
CA VAL A 243 -10.31 -10.06 21.83
C VAL A 243 -9.94 -11.31 22.66
N LEU A 244 -8.82 -11.96 22.38
CA LEU A 244 -8.25 -13.05 23.18
C LEU A 244 -7.57 -12.57 24.47
N GLY A 245 -7.67 -11.29 24.84
CA GLY A 245 -7.16 -10.73 26.10
C GLY A 245 -5.70 -10.24 26.05
N SER A 246 -5.09 -10.11 24.86
CA SER A 246 -3.77 -9.47 24.75
C SER A 246 -3.88 -7.96 24.92
N SER A 247 -2.96 -7.34 25.67
CA SER A 247 -2.87 -5.89 25.75
C SER A 247 -2.45 -5.29 24.41
N PRO A 248 -2.78 -4.01 24.12
CA PRO A 248 -2.34 -3.33 22.90
C PRO A 248 -0.83 -3.38 22.68
N THR A 249 -0.04 -3.20 23.74
CA THR A 249 1.43 -3.31 23.71
C THR A 249 1.90 -4.71 23.35
N SER A 250 1.32 -5.75 24.00
CA SER A 250 1.64 -7.16 23.68
C SER A 250 1.27 -7.51 22.23
N THR A 251 0.16 -6.99 21.75
CA THR A 251 -0.28 -7.16 20.35
C THR A 251 0.73 -6.55 19.38
N GLY A 252 1.22 -5.33 19.64
CA GLY A 252 2.26 -4.69 18.83
C GLY A 252 3.55 -5.53 18.76
N ILE A 253 4.01 -6.07 19.89
CA ILE A 253 5.18 -6.96 19.93
C ILE A 253 4.95 -8.22 19.10
N ARG A 254 3.77 -8.80 19.14
CA ARG A 254 3.42 -9.98 18.34
C ARG A 254 3.39 -9.71 16.82
N PHE A 255 3.30 -8.45 16.41
CA PHE A 255 3.38 -8.04 15.00
C PHE A 255 4.81 -7.83 14.48
N ILE A 256 5.82 -7.75 15.36
CA ILE A 256 7.22 -7.58 14.96
C ILE A 256 7.69 -8.66 13.96
N PRO A 257 7.39 -9.96 14.13
CA PRO A 257 7.78 -10.98 13.16
C PRO A 257 7.24 -10.73 11.74
N TYR A 258 6.00 -10.28 11.62
CA TYR A 258 5.43 -9.89 10.32
C TYR A 258 6.23 -8.76 9.67
N ALA A 259 6.50 -7.69 10.43
CA ALA A 259 7.19 -6.52 9.92
C ALA A 259 8.65 -6.81 9.52
N VAL A 260 9.38 -7.59 10.35
CA VAL A 260 10.74 -8.05 10.04
C VAL A 260 10.74 -8.95 8.80
N MET A 261 9.81 -9.89 8.72
CA MET A 261 9.73 -10.83 7.61
C MET A 261 9.20 -10.19 6.32
N PHE A 262 8.42 -9.12 6.40
CA PHE A 262 8.09 -8.28 5.26
C PHE A 262 9.36 -7.70 4.61
N GLY A 263 10.24 -7.09 5.41
CA GLY A 263 11.52 -6.58 4.93
C GLY A 263 12.45 -7.67 4.39
N LEU A 264 12.64 -8.74 5.16
CA LEU A 264 13.51 -9.86 4.76
C LEU A 264 12.96 -10.61 3.53
N GLY A 265 11.65 -10.78 3.42
CA GLY A 265 11.00 -11.38 2.27
C GLY A 265 11.20 -10.54 1.01
N SER A 266 11.06 -9.23 1.13
CA SER A 266 11.32 -8.29 0.04
C SER A 266 12.79 -8.29 -0.37
N PHE A 267 13.70 -8.21 0.58
CA PHE A 267 15.15 -8.29 0.32
C PHE A 267 15.55 -9.62 -0.34
N SER A 268 15.07 -10.75 0.19
CA SER A 268 15.38 -12.07 -0.36
C SER A 268 14.82 -12.24 -1.77
N ALA A 269 13.60 -11.76 -2.03
CA ALA A 269 13.03 -11.76 -3.37
C ALA A 269 13.88 -10.92 -4.34
N GLY A 270 14.29 -9.71 -3.95
CA GLY A 270 15.14 -8.84 -4.75
C GLY A 270 16.51 -9.46 -5.04
N PHE A 271 17.11 -10.07 -4.02
CA PHE A 271 18.40 -10.77 -4.16
C PHE A 271 18.29 -11.98 -5.07
N LEU A 272 17.27 -12.81 -4.94
CA LEU A 272 17.03 -13.98 -5.79
C LEU A 272 16.74 -13.57 -7.23
N VAL A 273 15.95 -12.52 -7.46
CA VAL A 273 15.69 -12.00 -8.81
C VAL A 273 16.99 -11.50 -9.45
N LYS A 274 17.82 -10.77 -8.70
CA LYS A 274 19.15 -10.33 -9.18
C LYS A 274 20.05 -11.48 -9.56
N LEU A 275 20.09 -12.57 -8.76
CA LEU A 275 20.93 -13.74 -9.02
C LEU A 275 20.44 -14.61 -10.17
N THR A 276 19.12 -14.78 -10.29
CA THR A 276 18.53 -15.74 -11.23
C THR A 276 18.08 -15.10 -12.55
N GLY A 277 17.88 -13.78 -12.58
CA GLY A 277 17.24 -13.07 -13.69
C GLY A 277 15.75 -13.43 -13.88
N ARG A 278 15.17 -14.28 -13.03
CA ARG A 278 13.83 -14.88 -13.22
C ARG A 278 12.85 -14.46 -12.12
N TYR A 279 12.23 -13.30 -12.28
CA TYR A 279 11.22 -12.82 -11.29
C TYR A 279 10.01 -13.74 -11.18
N TYR A 280 9.59 -14.43 -12.26
CA TYR A 280 8.41 -15.27 -12.29
C TYR A 280 8.51 -16.45 -11.30
N VAL A 281 9.62 -17.19 -11.32
CA VAL A 281 9.83 -18.34 -10.43
C VAL A 281 9.84 -17.89 -8.97
N VAL A 282 10.55 -16.80 -8.68
CA VAL A 282 10.60 -16.21 -7.33
C VAL A 282 9.19 -15.80 -6.88
N ASN A 283 8.39 -15.18 -7.78
CA ASN A 283 7.00 -14.80 -7.48
C ASN A 283 6.13 -15.98 -7.06
N VAL A 284 6.24 -17.13 -7.73
CA VAL A 284 5.47 -18.33 -7.38
C VAL A 284 5.73 -18.77 -5.94
N PHE A 285 7.00 -18.84 -5.52
CA PHE A 285 7.34 -19.23 -4.14
C PHE A 285 6.89 -18.19 -3.12
N ILE A 286 7.03 -16.91 -3.43
CA ILE A 286 6.61 -15.80 -2.58
C ILE A 286 5.08 -15.81 -2.39
N GLN A 287 4.32 -15.99 -3.46
CA GLN A 287 2.86 -16.07 -3.38
C GLN A 287 2.39 -17.32 -2.62
N ALA A 288 3.06 -18.46 -2.80
CA ALA A 288 2.78 -19.66 -2.02
C ALA A 288 2.99 -19.42 -0.51
N SER A 289 4.04 -18.68 -0.13
CA SER A 289 4.26 -18.28 1.26
C SER A 289 3.14 -17.40 1.79
N ALA A 290 2.69 -16.38 1.03
CA ALA A 290 1.58 -15.51 1.42
C ALA A 290 0.29 -16.31 1.68
N VAL A 291 -0.05 -17.19 0.74
CA VAL A 291 -1.24 -18.06 0.85
C VAL A 291 -1.12 -19.00 2.05
N ALA A 292 0.05 -19.60 2.30
CA ALA A 292 0.27 -20.46 3.47
C ALA A 292 0.07 -19.71 4.79
N GLY A 293 0.59 -18.47 4.89
CA GLY A 293 0.36 -17.59 6.05
C GLY A 293 -1.12 -17.25 6.24
N GLY A 294 -1.84 -16.92 5.14
CA GLY A 294 -3.27 -16.64 5.16
C GLY A 294 -4.11 -17.85 5.60
N ILE A 295 -3.81 -19.06 5.09
CA ILE A 295 -4.46 -20.29 5.54
C ILE A 295 -4.26 -20.48 7.04
N GLY A 296 -3.03 -20.33 7.54
CA GLY A 296 -2.75 -20.45 8.95
C GLY A 296 -3.58 -19.49 9.80
N LEU A 297 -3.73 -18.23 9.38
CA LEU A 297 -4.58 -17.26 10.10
C LEU A 297 -6.06 -17.65 10.07
N CYS A 298 -6.55 -18.23 8.98
CA CYS A 298 -7.93 -18.72 8.88
C CYS A 298 -8.22 -19.91 9.81
N THR A 299 -7.21 -20.72 10.14
CA THR A 299 -7.33 -21.90 11.01
C THR A 299 -7.16 -21.59 12.48
N MET A 300 -6.90 -20.32 12.86
CA MET A 300 -6.75 -19.92 14.27
C MET A 300 -8.05 -20.08 15.04
N ASP A 301 -7.96 -20.64 16.23
CA ASP A 301 -9.02 -20.79 17.22
C ASP A 301 -8.53 -20.46 18.64
N GLU A 302 -9.41 -20.57 19.64
CA GLU A 302 -9.07 -20.34 21.03
C GLU A 302 -8.01 -21.31 21.58
N ASN A 303 -7.90 -22.50 20.99
CA ASN A 303 -6.93 -23.53 21.38
C ASN A 303 -5.60 -23.41 20.63
N THR A 304 -5.47 -22.45 19.70
CA THR A 304 -4.25 -22.26 18.94
C THR A 304 -3.08 -21.94 19.89
N PRO A 305 -1.98 -22.68 19.84
CA PRO A 305 -0.83 -22.40 20.68
C PRO A 305 -0.34 -20.96 20.53
N ASN A 306 0.13 -20.35 21.61
CA ASN A 306 0.57 -18.95 21.64
C ASN A 306 1.62 -18.59 20.56
N PHE A 307 2.38 -19.57 20.05
CA PHE A 307 3.35 -19.36 18.98
C PHE A 307 2.73 -19.43 17.57
N GLY A 308 1.51 -20.00 17.40
CA GLY A 308 0.85 -20.16 16.11
C GLY A 308 0.72 -18.85 15.32
N PRO A 309 0.18 -17.77 15.91
CA PRO A 309 0.08 -16.48 15.24
C PRO A 309 1.42 -15.94 14.73
N TYR A 310 2.51 -16.12 15.50
CA TYR A 310 3.85 -15.69 15.06
C TYR A 310 4.30 -16.42 13.80
N PHE A 311 4.09 -17.74 13.78
CA PHE A 311 4.49 -18.58 12.65
C PHE A 311 3.73 -18.20 11.37
N TYR A 312 2.42 -17.99 11.47
CA TYR A 312 1.61 -17.59 10.31
C TYR A 312 1.95 -16.18 9.81
N LEU A 313 2.24 -15.25 10.73
CA LEU A 313 2.68 -13.90 10.41
C LEU A 313 4.05 -13.85 9.73
N VAL A 314 4.95 -14.78 10.03
CA VAL A 314 6.23 -14.95 9.33
C VAL A 314 6.00 -15.25 7.85
N PHE A 315 5.19 -16.26 7.52
CA PHE A 315 4.91 -16.62 6.12
C PHE A 315 4.17 -15.51 5.39
N LEU A 316 3.22 -14.88 6.06
CA LEU A 316 2.47 -13.76 5.49
C LEU A 316 3.40 -12.58 5.19
N GLY A 317 4.31 -12.23 6.11
CA GLY A 317 5.28 -11.15 5.93
C GLY A 317 6.21 -11.39 4.76
N VAL A 318 6.83 -12.58 4.68
CA VAL A 318 7.67 -12.98 3.53
C VAL A 318 6.90 -12.87 2.22
N GLY A 319 5.68 -13.40 2.20
CA GLY A 319 4.85 -13.42 1.01
C GLY A 319 4.44 -12.03 0.54
N ILE A 320 3.89 -11.20 1.42
CA ILE A 320 3.44 -9.84 1.05
C ILE A 320 4.64 -8.97 0.67
N GLY A 321 5.71 -8.96 1.47
CA GLY A 321 6.89 -8.14 1.21
C GLY A 321 7.59 -8.52 -0.10
N GLY A 322 7.86 -9.82 -0.32
CA GLY A 322 8.50 -10.29 -1.55
C GLY A 322 7.68 -10.06 -2.80
N ALA A 323 6.37 -10.12 -2.69
CA ALA A 323 5.46 -9.89 -3.79
C ALA A 323 5.50 -8.45 -4.34
N TYR A 324 5.83 -7.45 -3.52
CA TYR A 324 6.04 -6.08 -4.02
C TYR A 324 7.19 -6.03 -5.02
N VAL A 325 8.33 -6.67 -4.72
CA VAL A 325 9.50 -6.68 -5.61
C VAL A 325 9.25 -7.48 -6.88
N THR A 326 8.69 -8.69 -6.77
CA THR A 326 8.50 -9.56 -7.94
C THR A 326 7.52 -8.98 -8.95
N ARG A 327 6.43 -8.33 -8.49
CA ARG A 327 5.47 -7.65 -9.37
C ARG A 327 6.06 -6.41 -10.01
N LEU A 328 6.84 -5.62 -9.26
CA LEU A 328 7.54 -4.46 -9.80
C LEU A 328 8.47 -4.89 -10.94
N MET A 329 9.22 -5.97 -10.74
CA MET A 329 10.12 -6.48 -11.79
C MET A 329 9.34 -6.98 -13.02
N GLY A 330 8.23 -7.68 -12.83
CA GLY A 330 7.34 -8.09 -13.93
C GLY A 330 6.79 -6.90 -14.72
N LEU A 331 6.39 -5.86 -14.02
CA LEU A 331 5.90 -4.62 -14.61
C LEU A 331 7.00 -3.89 -15.38
N LEU A 332 8.16 -3.66 -14.77
CA LEU A 332 9.26 -2.91 -15.39
C LEU A 332 9.91 -3.65 -16.56
N SER A 333 9.96 -5.00 -16.53
CA SER A 333 10.48 -5.81 -17.63
C SER A 333 9.60 -5.78 -18.89
N SER A 334 8.33 -5.42 -18.75
CA SER A 334 7.35 -5.39 -19.84
C SER A 334 7.00 -3.97 -20.28
N ALA A 335 7.40 -2.95 -19.52
CA ALA A 335 7.10 -1.55 -19.79
C ALA A 335 8.21 -0.89 -20.63
N ASP A 336 7.80 -0.04 -21.58
CA ASP A 336 8.74 0.82 -22.29
C ASP A 336 9.50 1.74 -21.31
N ASN A 337 10.82 1.85 -21.49
CA ASN A 337 11.71 2.63 -20.62
C ASN A 337 11.23 4.06 -20.36
N GLN A 338 10.63 4.71 -21.36
CA GLN A 338 10.11 6.08 -21.24
C GLN A 338 8.86 6.18 -20.38
N LYS A 339 8.07 5.09 -20.26
CA LYS A 339 6.79 5.04 -19.57
C LYS A 339 6.84 4.36 -18.19
N GLN A 340 7.99 3.75 -17.84
CA GLN A 340 8.15 3.01 -16.58
C GLN A 340 7.74 3.84 -15.35
N ALA A 341 8.15 5.10 -15.28
CA ALA A 341 7.84 5.97 -14.15
C ALA A 341 6.33 6.19 -14.00
N VAL A 342 5.61 6.47 -15.09
CA VAL A 342 4.16 6.71 -15.06
C VAL A 342 3.40 5.42 -14.71
N ILE A 343 3.81 4.29 -15.27
CA ILE A 343 3.20 2.99 -14.98
C ILE A 343 3.44 2.60 -13.50
N GLN A 344 4.61 2.89 -12.95
CA GLN A 344 4.91 2.66 -11.54
C GLN A 344 4.08 3.56 -10.62
N ALA A 345 3.87 4.84 -10.98
CA ALA A 345 2.95 5.73 -10.25
C ALA A 345 1.51 5.18 -10.26
N ALA A 346 1.06 4.64 -11.40
CA ALA A 346 -0.23 3.96 -11.50
C ALA A 346 -0.30 2.77 -10.52
N SER A 347 0.78 1.99 -10.38
CA SER A 347 0.83 0.85 -9.44
C SER A 347 0.64 1.29 -7.99
N TRP A 348 1.27 2.37 -7.57
CA TRP A 348 1.06 2.93 -6.23
C TRP A 348 -0.39 3.37 -6.01
N THR A 349 -1.00 4.02 -7.00
CA THR A 349 -2.41 4.45 -6.95
C THR A 349 -3.35 3.25 -6.87
N ILE A 350 -3.13 2.22 -7.68
CA ILE A 350 -3.93 0.98 -7.68
C ILE A 350 -3.76 0.23 -6.35
N SER A 351 -2.53 0.14 -5.85
CA SER A 351 -2.24 -0.48 -4.54
C SER A 351 -2.94 0.24 -3.40
N SER A 352 -2.86 1.59 -3.34
CA SER A 352 -3.53 2.38 -2.29
C SER A 352 -5.06 2.30 -2.38
N THR A 353 -5.60 2.21 -3.60
CA THR A 353 -7.04 2.01 -3.82
C THR A 353 -7.46 0.61 -3.37
N GLY A 354 -6.68 -0.43 -3.72
CA GLY A 354 -6.90 -1.80 -3.23
C GLY A 354 -6.89 -1.88 -1.70
N PHE A 355 -5.93 -1.22 -1.06
CA PHE A 355 -5.87 -1.14 0.40
C PHE A 355 -7.12 -0.49 1.01
N ALA A 356 -7.61 0.62 0.44
CA ALA A 356 -8.83 1.28 0.89
C ALA A 356 -10.08 0.41 0.70
N VAL A 357 -10.17 -0.31 -0.42
CA VAL A 357 -11.25 -1.28 -0.68
C VAL A 357 -11.19 -2.41 0.34
N GLY A 358 -10.01 -2.97 0.60
CA GLY A 358 -9.81 -4.03 1.59
C GLY A 358 -10.24 -3.61 2.99
N VAL A 359 -9.89 -2.39 3.44
CA VAL A 359 -10.35 -1.85 4.73
C VAL A 359 -11.88 -1.78 4.76
N ALA A 360 -12.50 -1.21 3.74
CA ALA A 360 -13.94 -1.03 3.69
C ALA A 360 -14.69 -2.38 3.63
N ALA A 361 -14.22 -3.31 2.82
CA ALA A 361 -14.81 -4.64 2.68
C ALA A 361 -14.66 -5.44 3.99
N SER A 362 -13.47 -5.41 4.60
CA SER A 362 -13.22 -6.06 5.90
C SER A 362 -14.10 -5.49 7.00
N SER A 363 -14.25 -4.16 7.05
CA SER A 363 -15.15 -3.48 7.99
C SER A 363 -16.61 -3.89 7.78
N ALA A 364 -17.07 -3.92 6.53
CA ALA A 364 -18.44 -4.33 6.21
C ALA A 364 -18.73 -5.77 6.61
N VAL A 365 -17.81 -6.71 6.31
CA VAL A 365 -17.94 -8.12 6.70
C VAL A 365 -17.95 -8.26 8.23
N PHE A 366 -16.99 -7.62 8.90
CA PHE A 366 -16.89 -7.67 10.35
C PHE A 366 -18.14 -7.12 11.03
N LEU A 367 -18.59 -5.92 10.65
CA LEU A 367 -19.79 -5.29 11.23
C LEU A 367 -21.04 -6.13 10.96
N LYS A 368 -21.22 -6.63 9.74
CA LYS A 368 -22.40 -7.44 9.41
C LYS A 368 -22.47 -8.71 10.25
N LEU A 369 -21.36 -9.45 10.36
CA LEU A 369 -21.33 -10.72 11.10
C LEU A 369 -21.41 -10.49 12.61
N SER A 370 -20.74 -9.46 13.15
CA SER A 370 -20.77 -9.16 14.58
C SER A 370 -22.11 -8.60 15.04
N LEU A 371 -22.70 -7.65 14.28
CA LEU A 371 -23.94 -6.99 14.70
C LEU A 371 -25.15 -7.95 14.69
N MET A 372 -25.27 -8.80 13.68
CA MET A 372 -26.38 -9.76 13.59
C MET A 372 -26.43 -10.70 14.81
N ASP A 373 -25.26 -11.20 15.22
CA ASP A 373 -25.17 -12.15 16.33
C ASP A 373 -25.21 -11.42 17.69
N LEU A 374 -24.61 -10.22 17.83
CA LEU A 374 -24.67 -9.39 19.05
C LEU A 374 -26.08 -8.90 19.37
N GLU A 375 -26.86 -8.51 18.36
CA GLU A 375 -28.27 -8.12 18.57
C GLU A 375 -29.13 -9.27 19.05
N SER A 376 -28.81 -10.50 18.68
CA SER A 376 -29.52 -11.69 19.17
C SER A 376 -29.23 -12.00 20.65
N VAL A 377 -28.02 -11.67 21.14
CA VAL A 377 -27.54 -11.98 22.50
C VAL A 377 -27.81 -10.82 23.46
N LEU A 378 -27.47 -9.61 23.05
CA LEU A 378 -27.50 -8.39 23.89
C LEU A 378 -28.66 -7.44 23.55
N GLY A 379 -29.59 -7.85 22.68
CA GLY A 379 -30.69 -6.98 22.24
C GLY A 379 -31.59 -6.44 23.37
N GLN A 380 -31.57 -7.08 24.53
CA GLN A 380 -32.27 -6.59 25.75
C GLN A 380 -31.46 -5.56 26.54
N GLN A 381 -30.17 -5.28 26.18
CA GLN A 381 -29.29 -4.37 26.90
C GLN A 381 -28.67 -3.34 25.90
N PRO A 382 -29.45 -2.37 25.40
CA PRO A 382 -29.01 -1.46 24.35
C PRO A 382 -27.82 -0.56 24.74
N GLU A 383 -27.68 -0.27 26.06
CA GLU A 383 -26.56 0.50 26.59
C GLU A 383 -25.21 -0.25 26.42
N ILE A 384 -25.20 -1.54 26.79
CA ILE A 384 -24.00 -2.41 26.64
C ILE A 384 -23.69 -2.60 25.16
N LEU A 385 -24.70 -2.85 24.34
CA LEU A 385 -24.52 -2.99 22.90
C LEU A 385 -23.88 -1.75 22.25
N SER A 386 -24.32 -0.54 22.67
CA SER A 386 -23.75 0.70 22.18
C SER A 386 -22.32 0.94 22.67
N ALA A 387 -22.01 0.56 23.90
CA ALA A 387 -20.67 0.69 24.48
C ALA A 387 -19.68 -0.28 23.83
N ILE A 388 -20.08 -1.52 23.57
CA ILE A 388 -19.26 -2.52 22.86
C ILE A 388 -18.97 -2.08 21.43
N LYS A 389 -19.92 -1.43 20.74
CA LYS A 389 -19.70 -0.86 19.39
C LYS A 389 -18.65 0.26 19.38
N GLN A 390 -18.41 0.93 20.51
CA GLN A 390 -17.47 2.05 20.62
C GLN A 390 -16.08 1.62 21.12
N SER A 391 -15.98 0.60 21.98
CA SER A 391 -14.70 0.15 22.54
C SER A 391 -14.71 -1.33 22.89
N PHE A 392 -13.68 -2.03 22.45
CA PHE A 392 -13.42 -3.43 22.80
C PHE A 392 -13.05 -3.61 24.29
N GLU A 393 -12.60 -2.56 24.97
CA GLU A 393 -12.25 -2.61 26.38
C GLU A 393 -13.45 -2.93 27.28
N VAL A 394 -14.65 -2.57 26.83
CA VAL A 394 -15.91 -2.87 27.55
C VAL A 394 -16.14 -4.38 27.68
N ILE A 395 -15.61 -5.20 26.79
CA ILE A 395 -15.70 -6.67 26.86
C ILE A 395 -15.05 -7.20 28.16
N THR A 396 -14.03 -6.53 28.68
CA THR A 396 -13.36 -6.94 29.91
C THR A 396 -14.19 -6.72 31.17
N SER A 397 -15.19 -5.83 31.12
CA SER A 397 -16.07 -5.48 32.24
C SER A 397 -17.38 -6.29 32.25
N LEU A 398 -17.66 -7.14 31.26
CA LEU A 398 -18.84 -7.98 31.19
C LEU A 398 -18.81 -9.16 32.19
N GLU A 399 -19.97 -9.67 32.55
CA GLU A 399 -20.10 -10.90 33.34
C GLU A 399 -19.52 -12.09 32.58
N ALA A 400 -19.01 -13.11 33.30
CA ALA A 400 -18.21 -14.19 32.71
C ALA A 400 -18.94 -14.96 31.57
N ASN A 401 -20.25 -15.13 31.68
CA ASN A 401 -21.05 -15.82 30.67
C ASN A 401 -21.27 -14.96 29.41
N GLU A 402 -21.67 -13.70 29.60
CA GLU A 402 -21.84 -12.73 28.50
C GLU A 402 -20.53 -12.46 27.77
N LYS A 403 -19.43 -12.33 28.53
CA LYS A 403 -18.09 -12.16 27.96
C LYS A 403 -17.70 -13.30 27.04
N LYS A 404 -17.94 -14.56 27.44
CA LYS A 404 -17.60 -15.72 26.61
C LYS A 404 -18.39 -15.73 25.31
N GLU A 405 -19.66 -15.42 25.36
CA GLU A 405 -20.54 -15.39 24.21
C GLU A 405 -20.20 -14.27 23.24
N VAL A 406 -19.91 -13.07 23.77
CA VAL A 406 -19.47 -11.92 22.98
C VAL A 406 -18.11 -12.20 22.31
N VAL A 407 -17.15 -12.78 23.03
CA VAL A 407 -15.84 -13.16 22.46
C VAL A 407 -16.01 -14.16 21.31
N GLU A 408 -16.87 -15.17 21.46
CA GLU A 408 -17.14 -16.17 20.41
C GLU A 408 -17.74 -15.52 19.14
N ILE A 409 -18.68 -14.58 19.30
CA ILE A 409 -19.26 -13.81 18.18
C ILE A 409 -18.17 -13.02 17.46
N TYR A 410 -17.32 -12.31 18.20
CA TYR A 410 -16.23 -11.53 17.59
C TYR A 410 -15.23 -12.43 16.87
N LEU A 411 -14.84 -13.55 17.45
CA LEU A 411 -13.91 -14.49 16.81
C LEU A 411 -14.50 -15.07 15.52
N LYS A 412 -15.81 -15.37 15.50
CA LYS A 412 -16.53 -15.81 14.29
C LYS A 412 -16.53 -14.71 13.21
N ALA A 413 -16.82 -13.47 13.58
CA ALA A 413 -16.79 -12.33 12.66
C ALA A 413 -15.38 -12.08 12.09
N LEU A 414 -14.35 -12.15 12.93
CA LEU A 414 -12.94 -11.99 12.55
C LEU A 414 -12.47 -13.11 11.60
N ARG A 415 -12.88 -14.35 11.84
CA ARG A 415 -12.63 -15.46 10.88
C ARG A 415 -13.27 -15.16 9.53
N GLY A 416 -14.48 -14.60 9.48
CA GLY A 416 -15.10 -14.16 8.23
C GLY A 416 -14.24 -13.16 7.45
N VAL A 417 -13.63 -12.20 8.14
CA VAL A 417 -12.68 -11.26 7.54
C VAL A 417 -11.43 -11.99 7.02
N PHE A 418 -10.87 -12.92 7.80
CA PHE A 418 -9.68 -13.67 7.37
C PHE A 418 -9.96 -14.54 6.15
N TYR A 419 -11.13 -15.20 6.06
CA TYR A 419 -11.52 -15.95 4.86
C TYR A 419 -11.65 -15.05 3.63
N MET A 420 -12.22 -13.84 3.78
CA MET A 420 -12.31 -12.88 2.69
C MET A 420 -10.93 -12.44 2.24
N SER A 421 -10.07 -12.00 3.17
CA SER A 421 -8.69 -11.56 2.87
C SER A 421 -7.85 -12.70 2.27
N MET A 422 -8.07 -13.92 2.71
CA MET A 422 -7.45 -15.11 2.11
C MET A 422 -7.93 -15.31 0.65
N GLY A 423 -9.23 -15.14 0.38
CA GLY A 423 -9.77 -15.19 -0.97
C GLY A 423 -9.11 -14.13 -1.88
N GLU A 424 -8.98 -12.89 -1.42
CA GLU A 424 -8.27 -11.83 -2.13
C GLU A 424 -6.79 -12.19 -2.39
N MET A 425 -6.11 -12.80 -1.41
CA MET A 425 -4.73 -13.25 -1.55
C MET A 425 -4.59 -14.35 -2.60
N VAL A 426 -5.51 -15.32 -2.62
CA VAL A 426 -5.55 -16.38 -3.64
C VAL A 426 -5.78 -15.79 -5.02
N VAL A 427 -6.71 -14.85 -5.17
CA VAL A 427 -6.95 -14.16 -6.45
C VAL A 427 -5.68 -13.42 -6.89
N SER A 428 -5.01 -12.71 -5.98
CA SER A 428 -3.72 -12.06 -6.25
C SER A 428 -2.67 -13.06 -6.76
N ALA A 429 -2.56 -14.21 -6.11
CA ALA A 429 -1.63 -15.28 -6.51
C ALA A 429 -1.97 -15.82 -7.91
N LEU A 430 -3.23 -16.19 -8.16
CA LEU A 430 -3.67 -16.72 -9.45
C LEU A 430 -3.44 -15.73 -10.61
N VAL A 431 -3.79 -14.47 -10.39
CA VAL A 431 -3.57 -13.42 -11.38
C VAL A 431 -2.09 -13.24 -11.66
N SER A 432 -1.24 -13.31 -10.63
CA SER A 432 0.21 -13.18 -10.82
C SER A 432 0.84 -14.33 -11.62
N LEU A 433 0.22 -15.52 -11.64
CA LEU A 433 0.65 -16.62 -12.50
C LEU A 433 0.37 -16.37 -13.99
N CYS A 434 -0.50 -15.42 -14.33
CA CYS A 434 -0.77 -15.03 -15.71
C CYS A 434 0.28 -14.06 -16.29
N MET A 435 1.25 -13.60 -15.50
CA MET A 435 2.38 -12.78 -15.97
C MET A 435 3.30 -13.60 -16.89
N GLU A 436 3.94 -12.94 -17.83
CA GLU A 436 4.91 -13.58 -18.72
C GLU A 436 6.22 -13.88 -17.99
N ASN A 437 6.87 -14.98 -18.38
CA ASN A 437 8.16 -15.36 -17.79
C ASN A 437 9.32 -14.72 -18.56
N ASN A 438 9.46 -13.41 -18.45
CA ASN A 438 10.55 -12.67 -19.07
C ASN A 438 11.82 -12.79 -18.22
N VAL A 439 12.97 -12.97 -18.88
CA VAL A 439 14.28 -12.96 -18.23
C VAL A 439 14.82 -11.55 -18.22
N ILE A 440 15.24 -11.07 -17.07
CA ILE A 440 15.91 -9.78 -16.93
C ILE A 440 17.38 -10.01 -17.21
N SER A 441 17.85 -9.68 -18.45
CA SER A 441 19.26 -9.76 -18.84
C SER A 441 19.96 -8.42 -18.62
N ASP A 442 21.24 -8.47 -18.24
CA ASP A 442 22.14 -7.31 -18.31
C ASP A 442 22.44 -7.00 -19.79
N GLU A 443 21.99 -5.85 -20.30
CA GLU A 443 22.33 -5.37 -21.65
C GLU A 443 23.84 -5.13 -21.86
N THR A 444 24.65 -5.31 -20.84
CA THR A 444 26.12 -5.16 -20.91
C THR A 444 26.82 -6.32 -21.63
N ASP A 445 26.26 -7.54 -21.56
CA ASP A 445 26.87 -8.71 -22.22
C ASP A 445 26.73 -8.66 -23.77
N GLY A 446 25.68 -8.00 -24.29
CA GLY A 446 25.47 -7.90 -25.75
C GLY A 446 26.33 -6.86 -26.47
N LYS A 447 27.05 -5.99 -25.75
CA LYS A 447 27.95 -4.98 -26.36
C LYS A 447 29.41 -5.39 -26.36
N GLU A 448 29.82 -6.36 -25.57
CA GLU A 448 31.18 -6.93 -25.64
C GLU A 448 31.31 -7.94 -26.77
N ASP A 449 30.32 -8.80 -27.01
CA ASP A 449 30.34 -9.76 -28.12
C ASP A 449 30.33 -9.10 -29.51
N ASN A 450 29.78 -7.90 -29.67
CA ASN A 450 29.80 -7.15 -30.91
C ASN A 450 31.11 -6.35 -31.13
N LYS A 451 31.98 -6.22 -30.14
CA LYS A 451 33.30 -5.58 -30.30
C LYS A 451 34.40 -6.59 -30.64
N GLU A 452 34.25 -7.85 -30.24
CA GLU A 452 35.19 -8.90 -30.64
C GLU A 452 34.94 -9.44 -32.08
N GLY A 453 33.68 -9.33 -32.56
CA GLY A 453 33.35 -9.75 -33.95
C GLY A 453 33.74 -8.76 -35.06
N SER A 454 34.11 -7.52 -34.76
CA SER A 454 34.44 -6.50 -35.77
C SER A 454 35.93 -6.24 -35.91
N GLY A 455 36.78 -7.03 -35.25
CA GLY A 455 38.24 -6.84 -35.20
C GLY A 455 39.06 -7.70 -36.21
N VAL A 456 38.43 -8.57 -37.03
CA VAL A 456 39.14 -9.44 -37.95
C VAL A 456 38.51 -9.39 -39.36
N SER A 457 38.72 -8.30 -40.07
CA SER A 457 38.75 -8.29 -41.55
C SER A 457 39.34 -6.96 -42.05
N GLY A 458 40.64 -6.90 -42.08
CA GLY A 458 41.36 -5.77 -42.65
C GLY A 458 42.83 -6.13 -42.88
N GLY A 459 43.07 -6.98 -43.84
CA GLY A 459 44.46 -7.28 -44.23
C GLY A 459 44.56 -8.38 -45.31
N ILE A 460 44.38 -7.99 -46.55
CA ILE A 460 45.23 -8.32 -47.74
C ILE A 460 44.73 -7.46 -48.89
#